data_ba00743a47c6154f2181ee5454bf9e89
#
_entry.id   ba00743a47c6154f2181ee5454bf9e89
#
_cell.length_a   1.000
_cell.length_b   1.000
_cell.length_c   1.000
_cell.angle_alpha   90.00
_cell.angle_beta   90.00
_cell.angle_gamma   90.00
#
_symmetry.space_group_name_H-M   'P 1'
#
loop_
_entity.id
_entity.type
_entity.pdbx_description
1 polymer ?
#
loop_
_entity_poly.entity_id
_entity_poly.type
_entity_poly.pdbx_seq_one_letter_code
_entity_poly.pdbx_strand_id
1 'polypeptide(L)'
;MRRRLKAYVAATVVAAIAVLALGWPHAFARDWGHYVAWVVICLVSETMWSNTISGGATWSLSATAGLSSAVLWGAGAGLWISAFSTLIADLFVLRKPLVRVMFNAAQIAVATAVGALIFQALGGRVALPVGAGGGMLDRAHATSLMLPFLGLVLGYFVVNRAMVALAVAWSAGRGFRQVLMEDWLYMARIEVDAASFLLTPLMVISFTTVGYPGVLLFYAPLFMLFQSDRRYIELKKAEEVNLRNARFAAKGELAAGIGHELNNQLVAISARAQMLLKDAEKQTFDNAPRHAQIIFDQSKRMGVLAKGLMDYTRSKVNVEPMDLNGMLTSTIDFVKSDKRFRGVEWEVQLDPELPQIRADAGQIQGVFINLFVNAADAMGAQENRRSISVRTRLDPRTRSAEIEVQDTGPGIKREHLARMFEFMFTTKPDGHGFGLSTSHRTIENHGGRITVDCEPGQGARFHIALPLSGPGSWH
;
A
#
# COMPACT_ATOMS: atom_id res chain seq x y z
N MET A 1 4.91 -34.16 -2.13
CA MET A 1 4.02 -33.07 -1.72
C MET A 1 2.54 -33.31 -2.07
N ARG A 2 2.15 -33.47 -3.34
CA ARG A 2 0.73 -33.74 -3.73
C ARG A 2 0.12 -34.98 -3.09
N ARG A 3 0.87 -36.11 -2.85
CA ARG A 3 0.34 -37.32 -2.17
C ARG A 3 -0.04 -37.08 -0.71
N ARG A 4 0.78 -36.36 0.06
CA ARG A 4 0.49 -36.06 1.48
C ARG A 4 -0.74 -35.18 1.63
N LEU A 5 -0.87 -34.15 0.78
CA LEU A 5 -2.06 -33.29 0.79
C LEU A 5 -3.33 -34.07 0.44
N LYS A 6 -3.30 -34.93 -0.59
CA LYS A 6 -4.45 -35.78 -0.95
C LYS A 6 -4.83 -36.73 0.17
N ALA A 7 -3.85 -37.37 0.80
CA ALA A 7 -4.10 -38.26 1.94
C ALA A 7 -4.71 -37.51 3.13
N TYR A 8 -4.22 -36.32 3.41
CA TYR A 8 -4.76 -35.47 4.48
C TYR A 8 -6.21 -35.03 4.20
N VAL A 9 -6.51 -34.56 2.99
CA VAL A 9 -7.88 -34.20 2.59
C VAL A 9 -8.81 -35.42 2.72
N ALA A 10 -8.38 -36.59 2.24
CA ALA A 10 -9.16 -37.82 2.37
C ALA A 10 -9.40 -38.20 3.84
N ALA A 11 -8.37 -38.15 4.67
CA ALA A 11 -8.50 -38.43 6.11
C ALA A 11 -9.44 -37.44 6.81
N THR A 12 -9.36 -36.15 6.47
CA THR A 12 -10.27 -35.12 6.99
C THR A 12 -11.72 -35.40 6.60
N VAL A 13 -11.97 -35.77 5.34
CA VAL A 13 -13.32 -36.10 4.85
C VAL A 13 -13.86 -37.36 5.56
N VAL A 14 -13.04 -38.39 5.72
CA VAL A 14 -13.44 -39.61 6.44
C VAL A 14 -13.78 -39.29 7.91
N ALA A 15 -12.93 -38.49 8.58
CA ALA A 15 -13.20 -38.05 9.96
C ALA A 15 -14.52 -37.24 10.04
N ALA A 16 -14.76 -36.34 9.10
CA ALA A 16 -16.00 -35.59 9.06
C ALA A 16 -17.24 -36.45 8.84
N ILE A 17 -17.16 -37.43 7.94
CA ILE A 17 -18.28 -38.38 7.72
C ILE A 17 -18.57 -39.16 9.01
N ALA A 18 -17.53 -39.62 9.71
CA ALA A 18 -17.72 -40.33 10.98
C ALA A 18 -18.37 -39.42 12.05
N VAL A 19 -17.89 -38.20 12.18
CA VAL A 19 -18.41 -37.21 13.14
C VAL A 19 -19.88 -36.83 12.80
N LEU A 20 -20.20 -36.63 11.52
CA LEU A 20 -21.55 -36.33 11.05
C LEU A 20 -22.51 -37.53 11.29
N ALA A 21 -22.06 -38.75 11.05
CA ALA A 21 -22.85 -39.95 11.30
C ALA A 21 -23.15 -40.14 12.80
N LEU A 22 -22.17 -39.97 13.66
CA LEU A 22 -22.32 -40.01 15.11
C LEU A 22 -23.16 -38.87 15.67
N GLY A 23 -23.06 -37.69 15.03
CA GLY A 23 -23.76 -36.47 15.40
C GLY A 23 -25.11 -36.29 14.71
N TRP A 24 -25.76 -37.36 14.23
CA TRP A 24 -27.11 -37.26 13.62
C TRP A 24 -28.09 -36.66 14.62
N PRO A 25 -28.81 -35.57 14.30
CA PRO A 25 -29.73 -34.95 15.24
C PRO A 25 -30.99 -35.79 15.41
N HIS A 26 -31.19 -36.34 16.60
CA HIS A 26 -32.32 -37.22 16.93
C HIS A 26 -33.71 -36.53 16.77
N ALA A 27 -33.72 -35.19 16.88
CA ALA A 27 -34.96 -34.38 16.71
C ALA A 27 -35.17 -33.91 15.27
N PHE A 28 -34.39 -34.40 14.29
CA PHE A 28 -34.42 -33.88 12.91
C PHE A 28 -35.84 -33.84 12.31
N ALA A 29 -36.58 -34.91 12.46
CA ALA A 29 -37.93 -35.00 11.88
C ALA A 29 -38.95 -33.99 12.49
N ARG A 30 -38.74 -33.59 13.76
CA ARG A 30 -39.58 -32.63 14.46
C ARG A 30 -39.17 -31.19 14.18
N ASP A 31 -37.89 -30.93 14.09
CA ASP A 31 -37.32 -29.56 14.08
C ASP A 31 -36.73 -29.18 12.71
N TRP A 32 -37.02 -29.92 11.64
CA TRP A 32 -36.44 -29.74 10.30
C TRP A 32 -36.58 -28.32 9.76
N GLY A 33 -37.70 -27.64 10.05
CA GLY A 33 -37.92 -26.27 9.61
C GLY A 33 -36.91 -25.28 10.20
N HIS A 34 -36.54 -25.48 11.47
CA HIS A 34 -35.50 -24.69 12.13
C HIS A 34 -34.13 -24.96 11.53
N TYR A 35 -33.81 -26.21 11.21
CA TYR A 35 -32.51 -26.55 10.59
C TYR A 35 -32.39 -25.92 9.21
N VAL A 36 -33.45 -25.96 8.39
CA VAL A 36 -33.46 -25.28 7.08
C VAL A 36 -33.27 -23.76 7.25
N ALA A 37 -34.03 -23.14 8.18
CA ALA A 37 -33.87 -21.71 8.45
C ALA A 37 -32.41 -21.33 8.86
N TRP A 38 -31.79 -22.16 9.71
CA TRP A 38 -30.40 -21.91 10.14
C TRP A 38 -29.38 -22.18 9.02
N VAL A 39 -29.62 -23.15 8.13
CA VAL A 39 -28.81 -23.30 6.91
C VAL A 39 -28.91 -22.05 6.04
N VAL A 40 -30.10 -21.48 5.87
CA VAL A 40 -30.28 -20.22 5.12
C VAL A 40 -29.54 -19.05 5.80
N ILE A 41 -29.67 -18.94 7.13
CA ILE A 41 -28.94 -17.91 7.91
C ILE A 41 -27.44 -18.06 7.70
N CYS A 42 -26.89 -19.28 7.77
CA CYS A 42 -25.48 -19.54 7.52
C CYS A 42 -25.07 -19.18 6.07
N LEU A 43 -25.91 -19.51 5.08
CA LEU A 43 -25.67 -19.17 3.68
C LEU A 43 -25.66 -17.65 3.46
N VAL A 44 -26.62 -16.93 4.03
CA VAL A 44 -26.62 -15.45 3.99
C VAL A 44 -25.36 -14.90 4.66
N SER A 45 -24.98 -15.45 5.81
CA SER A 45 -23.74 -15.06 6.52
C SER A 45 -22.49 -15.30 5.67
N GLU A 46 -22.48 -16.34 4.86
CA GLU A 46 -21.35 -16.65 3.96
C GLU A 46 -21.27 -15.67 2.78
N THR A 47 -22.40 -15.07 2.35
CA THR A 47 -22.38 -14.01 1.35
C THR A 47 -21.90 -12.67 1.91
N MET A 48 -21.92 -12.48 3.22
CA MET A 48 -21.42 -11.33 3.96
C MET A 48 -19.92 -11.48 4.25
N TRP A 49 -19.12 -11.73 3.23
CA TRP A 49 -17.65 -11.79 3.34
C TRP A 49 -16.99 -10.48 2.89
N SER A 50 -15.95 -10.10 3.58
CA SER A 50 -15.11 -8.95 3.24
C SER A 50 -13.67 -9.39 3.00
N ASN A 51 -13.01 -8.75 2.05
CA ASN A 51 -11.57 -8.87 1.88
C ASN A 51 -10.88 -7.91 2.84
N THR A 52 -9.85 -8.37 3.54
CA THR A 52 -8.97 -7.44 4.27
C THR A 52 -8.32 -6.46 3.29
N ILE A 53 -8.00 -5.26 3.75
CA ILE A 53 -7.34 -4.19 2.96
C ILE A 53 -6.07 -4.71 2.29
N SER A 54 -5.37 -5.66 2.91
CA SER A 54 -4.19 -6.34 2.37
C SER A 54 -4.49 -7.39 1.28
N GLY A 55 -5.76 -7.68 0.99
CA GLY A 55 -6.18 -8.64 -0.04
C GLY A 55 -5.87 -10.12 0.26
N GLY A 56 -5.32 -10.44 1.42
CA GLY A 56 -4.83 -11.79 1.74
C GLY A 56 -5.76 -12.69 2.55
N ALA A 57 -6.87 -12.19 3.07
CA ALA A 57 -7.82 -13.00 3.84
C ALA A 57 -9.26 -12.55 3.61
N THR A 58 -10.16 -13.52 3.60
CA THR A 58 -11.61 -13.31 3.62
C THR A 58 -12.13 -13.76 4.99
N TRP A 59 -13.07 -13.03 5.56
CA TRP A 59 -13.79 -13.45 6.75
C TRP A 59 -15.29 -13.39 6.50
N SER A 60 -16.06 -14.28 7.14
CA SER A 60 -17.50 -14.31 7.06
C SER A 60 -18.11 -14.52 8.45
N LEU A 61 -19.36 -14.14 8.61
CA LEU A 61 -20.11 -14.37 9.84
C LEU A 61 -20.68 -15.79 9.94
N SER A 62 -20.38 -16.68 9.00
CA SER A 62 -20.93 -18.04 8.96
C SER A 62 -20.49 -18.89 10.16
N ALA A 63 -19.26 -18.69 10.68
CA ALA A 63 -18.81 -19.34 11.89
C ALA A 63 -19.68 -18.97 13.10
N THR A 64 -20.03 -17.66 13.25
CA THR A 64 -20.94 -17.18 14.31
C THR A 64 -22.31 -17.88 14.22
N ALA A 65 -22.89 -17.95 13.02
CA ALA A 65 -24.17 -18.62 12.82
C ALA A 65 -24.09 -20.13 13.09
N GLY A 66 -23.05 -20.78 12.56
CA GLY A 66 -22.83 -22.21 12.77
C GLY A 66 -22.63 -22.58 14.24
N LEU A 67 -21.81 -21.86 14.98
CA LEU A 67 -21.58 -22.07 16.40
C LEU A 67 -22.84 -21.76 17.24
N SER A 68 -23.58 -20.70 16.88
CA SER A 68 -24.86 -20.39 17.53
C SER A 68 -25.88 -21.54 17.34
N SER A 69 -25.92 -22.13 16.14
CA SER A 69 -26.80 -23.28 15.88
C SER A 69 -26.44 -24.51 16.72
N ALA A 70 -25.12 -24.73 16.98
CA ALA A 70 -24.68 -25.82 17.85
C ALA A 70 -25.11 -25.63 19.32
N VAL A 71 -25.17 -24.41 19.79
CA VAL A 71 -25.64 -24.04 21.13
C VAL A 71 -27.17 -24.17 21.24
N LEU A 72 -27.91 -23.68 20.22
CA LEU A 72 -29.38 -23.64 20.23
C LEU A 72 -30.03 -25.00 20.01
N TRP A 73 -29.52 -25.78 19.07
CA TRP A 73 -30.13 -27.00 18.59
C TRP A 73 -29.29 -28.24 18.94
N GLY A 74 -28.20 -28.08 19.65
CA GLY A 74 -27.26 -29.13 20.04
C GLY A 74 -26.14 -29.38 19.05
N ALA A 75 -25.09 -30.06 19.53
CA ALA A 75 -23.88 -30.30 18.78
C ALA A 75 -24.10 -30.92 17.42
N GLY A 76 -24.97 -31.96 17.36
CA GLY A 76 -25.30 -32.67 16.12
C GLY A 76 -25.94 -31.75 15.07
N ALA A 77 -26.91 -30.94 15.47
CA ALA A 77 -27.54 -29.98 14.56
C ALA A 77 -26.57 -28.94 14.05
N GLY A 78 -25.73 -28.34 14.93
CA GLY A 78 -24.70 -27.39 14.55
C GLY A 78 -23.69 -27.93 13.56
N LEU A 79 -23.29 -29.20 13.73
CA LEU A 79 -22.40 -29.90 12.80
C LEU A 79 -23.00 -29.97 11.38
N TRP A 80 -24.21 -30.47 11.28
CA TRP A 80 -24.90 -30.65 10.00
C TRP A 80 -25.21 -29.30 9.33
N ILE A 81 -25.69 -28.31 10.08
CA ILE A 81 -25.99 -26.98 9.58
C ILE A 81 -24.73 -26.34 9.03
N SER A 82 -23.62 -26.34 9.79
CA SER A 82 -22.35 -25.70 9.38
C SER A 82 -21.72 -26.42 8.19
N ALA A 83 -21.65 -27.74 8.19
CA ALA A 83 -21.07 -28.51 7.09
C ALA A 83 -21.86 -28.36 5.79
N PHE A 84 -23.20 -28.46 5.89
CA PHE A 84 -24.07 -28.41 4.73
C PHE A 84 -24.17 -26.99 4.13
N SER A 85 -24.25 -25.96 4.95
CA SER A 85 -24.23 -24.57 4.48
C SER A 85 -22.91 -24.24 3.79
N THR A 86 -21.75 -24.67 4.36
CA THR A 86 -20.44 -24.46 3.72
C THR A 86 -20.33 -25.21 2.40
N LEU A 87 -20.82 -26.44 2.33
CA LEU A 87 -20.82 -27.25 1.10
C LEU A 87 -21.61 -26.54 -0.01
N ILE A 88 -22.83 -26.06 0.30
CA ILE A 88 -23.68 -25.34 -0.64
C ILE A 88 -23.03 -24.01 -1.05
N ALA A 89 -22.54 -23.21 -0.09
CA ALA A 89 -21.93 -21.92 -0.37
C ALA A 89 -20.68 -22.06 -1.27
N ASP A 90 -19.79 -22.99 -0.92
CA ASP A 90 -18.56 -23.20 -1.68
C ASP A 90 -18.83 -23.75 -3.09
N LEU A 91 -19.85 -24.61 -3.25
CA LEU A 91 -20.17 -25.22 -4.53
C LEU A 91 -20.91 -24.27 -5.48
N PHE A 92 -21.98 -23.63 -4.98
CA PHE A 92 -22.92 -22.89 -5.84
C PHE A 92 -22.67 -21.36 -5.83
N VAL A 93 -22.26 -20.78 -4.70
CA VAL A 93 -22.04 -19.34 -4.56
C VAL A 93 -20.59 -18.98 -4.93
N LEU A 94 -19.61 -19.63 -4.31
CA LEU A 94 -18.19 -19.33 -4.47
C LEU A 94 -17.53 -20.14 -5.59
N ARG A 95 -18.20 -21.15 -6.12
CA ARG A 95 -17.79 -22.00 -7.26
C ARG A 95 -16.36 -22.53 -7.12
N LYS A 96 -16.01 -22.98 -5.92
CA LYS A 96 -14.67 -23.52 -5.63
C LYS A 96 -14.47 -24.91 -6.26
N PRO A 97 -13.23 -25.34 -6.55
CA PRO A 97 -12.93 -26.71 -6.98
C PRO A 97 -13.42 -27.74 -5.95
N LEU A 98 -14.02 -28.86 -6.42
CA LEU A 98 -14.62 -29.90 -5.56
C LEU A 98 -13.75 -30.37 -4.39
N VAL A 99 -12.43 -30.53 -4.63
CA VAL A 99 -11.49 -30.93 -3.57
C VAL A 99 -11.45 -29.90 -2.42
N ARG A 100 -11.53 -28.60 -2.74
CA ARG A 100 -11.59 -27.54 -1.74
C ARG A 100 -12.94 -27.50 -1.03
N VAL A 101 -14.03 -27.67 -1.78
CA VAL A 101 -15.39 -27.77 -1.22
C VAL A 101 -15.48 -28.88 -0.18
N MET A 102 -15.05 -30.09 -0.56
CA MET A 102 -15.03 -31.25 0.33
C MET A 102 -14.18 -31.03 1.58
N PHE A 103 -12.98 -30.47 1.40
CA PHE A 103 -12.09 -30.19 2.51
C PHE A 103 -12.68 -29.13 3.45
N ASN A 104 -13.23 -28.02 2.92
CA ASN A 104 -13.78 -26.95 3.74
C ASN A 104 -14.99 -27.40 4.56
N ALA A 105 -15.94 -28.11 3.93
CA ALA A 105 -17.09 -28.65 4.64
C ALA A 105 -16.66 -29.65 5.73
N ALA A 106 -15.70 -30.52 5.41
CA ALA A 106 -15.20 -31.52 6.33
C ALA A 106 -14.46 -30.90 7.52
N GLN A 107 -13.59 -29.93 7.28
CA GLN A 107 -12.82 -29.29 8.36
C GLN A 107 -13.75 -28.48 9.30
N ILE A 108 -14.76 -27.79 8.76
CA ILE A 108 -15.75 -27.05 9.56
C ILE A 108 -16.56 -28.00 10.42
N ALA A 109 -16.99 -29.16 9.88
CA ALA A 109 -17.67 -30.19 10.65
C ALA A 109 -16.80 -30.65 11.86
N VAL A 110 -15.55 -31.01 11.61
CA VAL A 110 -14.62 -31.45 12.67
C VAL A 110 -14.38 -30.35 13.69
N ALA A 111 -14.12 -29.12 13.26
CA ALA A 111 -13.88 -27.98 14.16
C ALA A 111 -15.12 -27.68 15.03
N THR A 112 -16.31 -27.68 14.43
CA THR A 112 -17.57 -27.47 15.15
C THR A 112 -17.81 -28.59 16.17
N ALA A 113 -17.51 -29.85 15.81
CA ALA A 113 -17.60 -30.98 16.74
C ALA A 113 -16.72 -30.80 17.98
N VAL A 114 -15.45 -30.47 17.77
CA VAL A 114 -14.53 -30.28 18.88
C VAL A 114 -14.96 -29.10 19.76
N GLY A 115 -15.35 -27.97 19.16
CA GLY A 115 -15.88 -26.85 19.91
C GLY A 115 -17.11 -27.20 20.74
N ALA A 116 -18.08 -27.92 20.13
CA ALA A 116 -19.30 -28.35 20.81
C ALA A 116 -19.04 -29.36 21.94
N LEU A 117 -18.09 -30.27 21.77
CA LEU A 117 -17.67 -31.19 22.82
C LEU A 117 -17.03 -30.46 24.02
N ILE A 118 -16.19 -29.46 23.75
CA ILE A 118 -15.60 -28.63 24.81
C ILE A 118 -16.70 -27.84 25.53
N PHE A 119 -17.65 -27.27 24.78
CA PHE A 119 -18.80 -26.57 25.36
C PHE A 119 -19.55 -27.46 26.37
N GLN A 120 -19.88 -28.70 25.98
CA GLN A 120 -20.55 -29.64 26.83
C GLN A 120 -19.72 -30.07 28.03
N ALA A 121 -18.43 -30.34 27.82
CA ALA A 121 -17.49 -30.74 28.89
C ALA A 121 -17.32 -29.65 29.97
N LEU A 122 -17.47 -28.38 29.58
CA LEU A 122 -17.43 -27.24 30.50
C LEU A 122 -18.82 -26.94 31.13
N GLY A 123 -19.79 -27.82 30.99
CA GLY A 123 -21.11 -27.69 31.57
C GLY A 123 -22.09 -26.81 30.76
N GLY A 124 -21.76 -26.54 29.51
CA GLY A 124 -22.66 -25.82 28.60
C GLY A 124 -23.92 -26.64 28.29
N ARG A 125 -25.07 -26.03 28.41
CA ARG A 125 -26.37 -26.63 28.10
C ARG A 125 -26.98 -25.96 26.88
N VAL A 126 -27.75 -26.72 26.10
CA VAL A 126 -28.46 -26.19 24.93
C VAL A 126 -29.49 -25.15 25.39
N ALA A 127 -29.49 -23.99 24.78
CA ALA A 127 -30.45 -22.93 25.03
C ALA A 127 -31.80 -23.35 24.37
N LEU A 128 -32.87 -23.31 25.14
CA LEU A 128 -34.23 -23.60 24.60
C LEU A 128 -34.73 -22.36 23.84
N PRO A 129 -35.35 -22.53 22.65
CA PRO A 129 -35.93 -21.41 21.92
C PRO A 129 -37.15 -20.81 22.63
N VAL A 130 -37.41 -19.55 22.32
CA VAL A 130 -38.63 -18.83 22.82
C VAL A 130 -39.88 -19.58 22.44
N GLY A 131 -40.77 -19.84 23.41
CA GLY A 131 -42.03 -20.59 23.22
C GLY A 131 -41.97 -22.04 23.67
N ALA A 132 -40.80 -22.59 23.99
CA ALA A 132 -40.66 -23.95 24.53
C ALA A 132 -40.75 -23.98 26.09
N GLY A 133 -41.29 -22.95 26.73
CA GLY A 133 -41.41 -22.86 28.20
C GLY A 133 -40.10 -22.50 28.95
N GLY A 134 -39.06 -22.17 28.22
CA GLY A 134 -37.78 -21.72 28.79
C GLY A 134 -37.84 -20.24 29.15
N GLY A 135 -37.76 -19.92 30.44
CA GLY A 135 -37.66 -18.55 30.92
C GLY A 135 -36.44 -17.82 30.35
N MET A 136 -36.51 -16.48 30.36
CA MET A 136 -35.38 -15.60 30.08
C MET A 136 -34.12 -16.13 30.77
N LEU A 137 -33.01 -16.14 30.06
CA LEU A 137 -31.67 -16.41 30.62
C LEU A 137 -31.50 -15.53 31.87
N ASP A 138 -31.65 -16.12 33.05
CA ASP A 138 -31.36 -15.45 34.31
C ASP A 138 -29.86 -15.08 34.35
N ARG A 139 -29.54 -13.98 35.04
CA ARG A 139 -28.13 -13.50 35.15
C ARG A 139 -27.17 -14.61 35.63
N ALA A 140 -27.63 -15.45 36.54
CA ALA A 140 -26.86 -16.57 37.04
C ALA A 140 -26.56 -17.61 35.96
N HIS A 141 -27.52 -17.91 35.07
CA HIS A 141 -27.33 -18.80 33.93
C HIS A 141 -26.46 -18.17 32.83
N ALA A 142 -26.59 -16.86 32.57
CA ALA A 142 -25.78 -16.18 31.59
C ALA A 142 -24.29 -16.18 31.97
N THR A 143 -23.99 -15.92 33.24
CA THR A 143 -22.59 -15.96 33.73
C THR A 143 -22.00 -17.37 33.72
N SER A 144 -22.78 -18.41 34.03
CA SER A 144 -22.30 -19.79 34.00
C SER A 144 -21.99 -20.30 32.58
N LEU A 145 -22.58 -19.68 31.55
CA LEU A 145 -22.35 -20.05 30.14
C LEU A 145 -21.12 -19.35 29.52
N MET A 146 -20.51 -18.34 30.18
CA MET A 146 -19.37 -17.62 29.61
C MET A 146 -18.17 -18.55 29.36
N LEU A 147 -17.81 -19.39 30.33
CA LEU A 147 -16.68 -20.32 30.17
C LEU A 147 -16.96 -21.41 29.12
N PRO A 148 -18.13 -22.05 29.05
CA PRO A 148 -18.53 -22.91 27.94
C PRO A 148 -18.46 -22.24 26.57
N PHE A 149 -18.98 -21.02 26.42
CA PHE A 149 -18.90 -20.27 25.17
C PHE A 149 -17.44 -19.98 24.77
N LEU A 150 -16.62 -19.58 25.71
CA LEU A 150 -15.19 -19.38 25.44
C LEU A 150 -14.54 -20.68 24.95
N GLY A 151 -14.83 -21.79 25.61
CA GLY A 151 -14.36 -23.12 25.21
C GLY A 151 -14.85 -23.55 23.82
N LEU A 152 -16.12 -23.30 23.49
CA LEU A 152 -16.69 -23.56 22.17
C LEU A 152 -15.91 -22.84 21.08
N VAL A 153 -15.77 -21.53 21.23
CA VAL A 153 -15.15 -20.68 20.21
C VAL A 153 -13.66 -20.94 20.09
N LEU A 154 -12.93 -21.05 21.21
CA LEU A 154 -11.50 -21.37 21.20
C LEU A 154 -11.25 -22.76 20.58
N GLY A 155 -12.01 -23.76 20.98
CA GLY A 155 -11.88 -25.11 20.43
C GLY A 155 -12.10 -25.15 18.91
N TYR A 156 -13.18 -24.50 18.46
CA TYR A 156 -13.44 -24.37 17.03
C TYR A 156 -12.30 -23.68 16.30
N PHE A 157 -11.86 -22.50 16.77
CA PHE A 157 -10.81 -21.74 16.09
C PHE A 157 -9.47 -22.45 16.05
N VAL A 158 -9.01 -23.01 17.15
CA VAL A 158 -7.73 -23.70 17.21
C VAL A 158 -7.71 -24.86 16.21
N VAL A 159 -8.77 -25.66 16.18
CA VAL A 159 -8.86 -26.81 15.26
C VAL A 159 -9.00 -26.34 13.82
N ASN A 160 -9.93 -25.45 13.54
CA ASN A 160 -10.16 -24.91 12.21
C ASN A 160 -8.86 -24.35 11.63
N ARG A 161 -8.17 -23.57 12.43
CA ARG A 161 -6.93 -22.92 12.05
C ARG A 161 -5.78 -23.91 11.85
N ALA A 162 -5.57 -24.83 12.75
CA ALA A 162 -4.52 -25.83 12.60
C ALA A 162 -4.72 -26.68 11.34
N MET A 163 -5.96 -27.06 11.04
CA MET A 163 -6.29 -27.84 9.85
C MET A 163 -6.03 -27.09 8.55
N VAL A 164 -6.39 -25.78 8.47
CA VAL A 164 -6.10 -24.94 7.30
C VAL A 164 -4.62 -24.70 7.15
N ALA A 165 -3.90 -24.37 8.25
CA ALA A 165 -2.45 -24.13 8.19
C ALA A 165 -1.68 -25.34 7.68
N LEU A 166 -2.10 -26.54 8.10
CA LEU A 166 -1.49 -27.79 7.63
C LEU A 166 -1.73 -28.00 6.13
N ALA A 167 -2.96 -27.74 5.65
CA ALA A 167 -3.29 -27.84 4.24
C ALA A 167 -2.47 -26.83 3.40
N VAL A 168 -2.36 -25.58 3.85
CA VAL A 168 -1.58 -24.53 3.20
C VAL A 168 -0.09 -24.88 3.20
N ALA A 169 0.47 -25.32 4.33
CA ALA A 169 1.87 -25.72 4.45
C ALA A 169 2.23 -26.79 3.42
N TRP A 170 1.40 -27.84 3.29
CA TRP A 170 1.65 -28.92 2.33
C TRP A 170 1.35 -28.53 0.88
N SER A 171 0.42 -27.61 0.63
CA SER A 171 0.15 -27.11 -0.74
C SER A 171 1.25 -26.21 -1.24
N ALA A 172 1.77 -25.31 -0.40
CA ALA A 172 2.80 -24.33 -0.74
C ALA A 172 4.26 -24.86 -0.54
N GLY A 173 4.44 -26.03 0.10
CA GLY A 173 5.77 -26.56 0.38
C GLY A 173 6.52 -25.82 1.50
N ARG A 174 5.77 -25.14 2.37
CA ARG A 174 6.30 -24.35 3.49
C ARG A 174 6.21 -25.14 4.80
N GLY A 175 7.03 -24.78 5.77
CA GLY A 175 6.96 -25.37 7.11
C GLY A 175 5.65 -24.98 7.83
N PHE A 176 5.02 -25.95 8.54
CA PHE A 176 3.77 -25.67 9.30
C PHE A 176 3.94 -24.51 10.28
N ARG A 177 5.05 -24.49 11.05
CA ARG A 177 5.34 -23.42 12.01
C ARG A 177 5.48 -22.05 11.30
N GLN A 178 6.10 -22.03 10.12
CA GLN A 178 6.27 -20.81 9.35
C GLN A 178 4.91 -20.27 8.88
N VAL A 179 4.05 -21.14 8.32
CA VAL A 179 2.68 -20.74 7.91
C VAL A 179 1.86 -20.27 9.11
N LEU A 180 1.97 -20.97 10.24
CA LEU A 180 1.26 -20.61 11.46
C LEU A 180 1.70 -19.23 11.99
N MET A 181 3.00 -18.92 11.99
CA MET A 181 3.52 -17.67 12.51
C MET A 181 3.31 -16.49 11.56
N GLU A 182 3.55 -16.67 10.27
CA GLU A 182 3.47 -15.59 9.28
C GLU A 182 2.03 -15.26 8.87
N ASP A 183 1.18 -16.29 8.67
CA ASP A 183 -0.18 -16.09 8.19
C ASP A 183 -1.22 -15.91 9.32
N TRP A 184 -0.89 -16.23 10.58
CA TRP A 184 -1.87 -16.47 11.63
C TRP A 184 -1.70 -15.69 12.91
N LEU A 185 -0.47 -15.33 13.29
CA LEU A 185 -0.17 -14.46 14.43
C LEU A 185 -0.12 -12.99 14.02
N TYR A 186 -0.40 -12.67 12.76
CA TYR A 186 -0.53 -11.27 12.34
C TYR A 186 -1.79 -10.67 13.00
N MET A 187 -1.61 -9.63 13.82
CA MET A 187 -2.65 -9.01 14.68
C MET A 187 -3.99 -8.75 13.96
N ALA A 188 -3.96 -8.30 12.72
CA ALA A 188 -5.17 -8.00 11.93
C ALA A 188 -6.11 -9.21 11.67
N ARG A 189 -5.64 -10.45 11.89
CA ARG A 189 -6.48 -11.65 11.75
C ARG A 189 -7.04 -12.13 13.08
N ILE A 190 -6.38 -11.82 14.18
CA ILE A 190 -6.86 -12.14 15.53
C ILE A 190 -8.08 -11.28 15.88
N GLU A 191 -8.12 -10.03 15.46
CA GLU A 191 -9.25 -9.11 15.69
C GLU A 191 -10.56 -9.64 15.09
N VAL A 192 -10.49 -10.17 13.87
CA VAL A 192 -11.67 -10.73 13.18
C VAL A 192 -12.17 -12.00 13.86
N ASP A 193 -11.27 -12.88 14.27
CA ASP A 193 -11.62 -14.09 15.00
C ASP A 193 -12.19 -13.74 16.39
N ALA A 194 -11.62 -12.73 17.07
CA ALA A 194 -12.10 -12.22 18.35
C ALA A 194 -13.54 -11.67 18.27
N ALA A 195 -13.94 -11.07 17.16
CA ALA A 195 -15.31 -10.62 16.96
C ALA A 195 -16.31 -11.79 17.06
N SER A 196 -15.99 -12.97 16.55
CA SER A 196 -16.85 -14.15 16.64
C SER A 196 -17.07 -14.61 18.09
N PHE A 197 -16.13 -14.34 19.02
CA PHE A 197 -16.28 -14.62 20.45
C PHE A 197 -17.44 -13.84 21.06
N LEU A 198 -17.57 -12.57 20.68
CA LEU A 198 -18.62 -11.69 21.21
C LEU A 198 -19.95 -11.86 20.45
N LEU A 199 -19.89 -12.14 19.16
CA LEU A 199 -21.05 -12.21 18.29
C LEU A 199 -21.85 -13.51 18.48
N THR A 200 -21.19 -14.66 18.77
CA THR A 200 -21.88 -15.94 18.98
C THR A 200 -22.83 -15.91 20.18
N PRO A 201 -22.40 -15.51 21.40
CA PRO A 201 -23.31 -15.36 22.54
C PRO A 201 -24.43 -14.36 22.29
N LEU A 202 -24.13 -13.22 21.65
CA LEU A 202 -25.13 -12.18 21.34
C LEU A 202 -26.22 -12.71 20.39
N MET A 203 -25.82 -13.50 19.38
CA MET A 203 -26.76 -14.11 18.46
C MET A 203 -27.67 -15.14 19.16
N VAL A 204 -27.08 -15.95 20.05
CA VAL A 204 -27.85 -16.90 20.88
C VAL A 204 -28.83 -16.17 21.77
N ILE A 205 -28.41 -15.13 22.49
CA ILE A 205 -29.26 -14.31 23.34
C ILE A 205 -30.40 -13.67 22.52
N SER A 206 -30.07 -13.07 21.39
CA SER A 206 -31.04 -12.42 20.52
C SER A 206 -32.13 -13.40 20.03
N PHE A 207 -31.72 -14.61 19.63
CA PHE A 207 -32.66 -15.64 19.21
C PHE A 207 -33.49 -16.17 20.39
N THR A 208 -32.92 -16.46 21.54
CA THR A 208 -33.63 -16.98 22.71
C THR A 208 -34.61 -15.98 23.31
N THR A 209 -34.37 -14.66 23.14
CA THR A 209 -35.21 -13.59 23.67
C THR A 209 -36.37 -13.24 22.74
N VAL A 210 -36.10 -13.14 21.43
CA VAL A 210 -37.05 -12.57 20.45
C VAL A 210 -37.37 -13.56 19.32
N GLY A 211 -36.64 -14.67 19.20
CA GLY A 211 -36.77 -15.62 18.10
C GLY A 211 -36.14 -15.15 16.79
N TYR A 212 -36.69 -15.52 15.64
CA TYR A 212 -36.19 -15.14 14.32
C TYR A 212 -36.09 -13.63 14.08
N PRO A 213 -37.05 -12.78 14.54
CA PRO A 213 -36.88 -11.32 14.47
C PRO A 213 -35.60 -10.82 15.18
N GLY A 214 -35.20 -11.49 16.28
CA GLY A 214 -33.94 -11.18 16.97
C GLY A 214 -32.71 -11.44 16.10
N VAL A 215 -32.73 -12.50 15.29
CA VAL A 215 -31.67 -12.77 14.33
C VAL A 215 -31.59 -11.67 13.27
N LEU A 216 -32.72 -11.19 12.76
CA LEU A 216 -32.76 -10.07 11.82
C LEU A 216 -32.19 -8.78 12.44
N LEU A 217 -32.59 -8.48 13.68
CA LEU A 217 -32.06 -7.31 14.43
C LEU A 217 -30.56 -7.42 14.69
N PHE A 218 -30.05 -8.63 14.88
CA PHE A 218 -28.62 -8.89 15.04
C PHE A 218 -27.86 -8.66 13.71
N TYR A 219 -28.39 -9.14 12.58
CA TYR A 219 -27.71 -9.02 11.30
C TYR A 219 -27.83 -7.63 10.65
N ALA A 220 -28.87 -6.86 10.92
CA ALA A 220 -29.09 -5.57 10.27
C ALA A 220 -27.93 -4.57 10.47
N PRO A 221 -27.43 -4.29 11.70
CA PRO A 221 -26.29 -3.42 11.89
C PRO A 221 -25.00 -3.98 11.27
N LEU A 222 -24.80 -5.30 11.37
CA LEU A 222 -23.62 -5.96 10.80
C LEU A 222 -23.62 -5.89 9.28
N PHE A 223 -24.78 -6.01 8.65
CA PHE A 223 -24.94 -5.83 7.21
C PHE A 223 -24.62 -4.40 6.79
N MET A 224 -25.08 -3.40 7.55
CA MET A 224 -24.77 -2.00 7.29
C MET A 224 -23.27 -1.71 7.40
N LEU A 225 -22.61 -2.22 8.44
CA LEU A 225 -21.17 -2.11 8.61
C LEU A 225 -20.41 -2.77 7.45
N PHE A 226 -20.82 -3.97 7.06
CA PHE A 226 -20.25 -4.69 5.95
C PHE A 226 -20.39 -3.94 4.61
N GLN A 227 -21.57 -3.37 4.34
CA GLN A 227 -21.79 -2.55 3.14
C GLN A 227 -20.93 -1.27 3.16
N SER A 228 -20.79 -0.64 4.33
CA SER A 228 -19.95 0.53 4.53
C SER A 228 -18.48 0.21 4.23
N ASP A 229 -17.97 -0.89 4.77
CA ASP A 229 -16.60 -1.35 4.55
C ASP A 229 -16.31 -1.64 3.06
N ARG A 230 -17.22 -2.34 2.39
CA ARG A 230 -17.10 -2.60 0.94
C ARG A 230 -17.01 -1.30 0.15
N ARG A 231 -17.91 -0.36 0.41
CA ARG A 231 -17.90 0.95 -0.26
C ARG A 231 -16.61 1.71 0.00
N TYR A 232 -16.11 1.68 1.24
CA TYR A 232 -14.85 2.33 1.60
C TYR A 232 -13.66 1.75 0.82
N ILE A 233 -13.58 0.41 0.72
CA ILE A 233 -12.51 -0.27 -0.03
C ILE A 233 -12.61 0.04 -1.53
N GLU A 234 -13.83 0.05 -2.09
CA GLU A 234 -14.07 0.39 -3.50
C GLU A 234 -13.70 1.85 -3.81
N LEU A 235 -14.06 2.79 -2.92
CA LEU A 235 -13.69 4.20 -3.04
C LEU A 235 -12.18 4.38 -3.00
N LYS A 236 -11.49 3.72 -2.07
CA LYS A 236 -10.04 3.80 -1.96
C LYS A 236 -9.32 3.26 -3.20
N LYS A 237 -9.80 2.15 -3.75
CA LYS A 237 -9.29 1.61 -5.02
C LYS A 237 -9.54 2.55 -6.20
N ALA A 238 -10.73 3.15 -6.27
CA ALA A 238 -11.04 4.13 -7.31
C ALA A 238 -10.17 5.38 -7.20
N GLU A 239 -9.88 5.85 -5.98
CA GLU A 239 -8.98 6.96 -5.72
C GLU A 239 -7.54 6.65 -6.17
N GLU A 240 -7.02 5.48 -5.86
CA GLU A 240 -5.69 5.04 -6.33
C GLU A 240 -5.61 4.98 -7.86
N VAL A 241 -6.65 4.46 -8.51
CA VAL A 241 -6.74 4.42 -9.98
C VAL A 241 -6.79 5.83 -10.56
N ASN A 242 -7.59 6.72 -9.97
CA ASN A 242 -7.70 8.12 -10.42
C ASN A 242 -6.38 8.87 -10.26
N LEU A 243 -5.68 8.72 -9.12
CA LEU A 243 -4.36 9.28 -8.90
C LEU A 243 -3.34 8.76 -9.93
N ARG A 244 -3.39 7.47 -10.22
CA ARG A 244 -2.54 6.86 -11.25
C ARG A 244 -2.84 7.44 -12.63
N ASN A 245 -4.12 7.55 -12.99
CA ASN A 245 -4.54 8.11 -14.29
C ASN A 245 -4.16 9.58 -14.40
N ALA A 246 -4.35 10.39 -13.36
CA ALA A 246 -3.92 11.78 -13.32
C ALA A 246 -2.41 11.92 -13.52
N ARG A 247 -1.60 11.05 -12.89
CA ARG A 247 -0.14 10.99 -13.12
C ARG A 247 0.21 10.61 -14.56
N PHE A 248 -0.53 9.68 -15.17
CA PHE A 248 -0.31 9.31 -16.58
C PHE A 248 -0.72 10.46 -17.54
N ALA A 249 -1.83 11.15 -17.28
CA ALA A 249 -2.27 12.29 -18.07
C ALA A 249 -1.24 13.43 -18.02
N ALA A 250 -0.76 13.78 -16.83
CA ALA A 250 0.29 14.78 -16.65
C ALA A 250 1.60 14.39 -17.39
N LYS A 251 2.00 13.10 -17.34
CA LYS A 251 3.15 12.62 -18.11
C LYS A 251 2.91 12.70 -19.63
N GLY A 252 1.68 12.43 -20.08
CA GLY A 252 1.31 12.52 -21.49
C GLY A 252 1.37 13.96 -22.02
N GLU A 253 0.86 14.91 -21.26
CA GLU A 253 0.90 16.34 -21.61
C GLU A 253 2.36 16.85 -21.71
N LEU A 254 3.20 16.47 -20.74
CA LEU A 254 4.63 16.79 -20.77
C LEU A 254 5.33 16.16 -21.98
N ALA A 255 5.04 14.89 -22.29
CA ALA A 255 5.61 14.23 -23.46
C ALA A 255 5.20 14.90 -24.78
N ALA A 256 3.97 15.39 -24.88
CA ALA A 256 3.49 16.15 -26.04
C ALA A 256 4.23 17.48 -26.18
N GLY A 257 4.40 18.24 -25.10
CA GLY A 257 5.15 19.52 -25.11
C GLY A 257 6.62 19.32 -25.53
N ILE A 258 7.27 18.30 -24.96
CA ILE A 258 8.66 17.98 -25.33
C ILE A 258 8.75 17.48 -26.77
N GLY A 259 7.79 16.65 -27.23
CA GLY A 259 7.74 16.18 -28.62
C GLY A 259 7.67 17.35 -29.61
N HIS A 260 6.89 18.37 -29.26
CA HIS A 260 6.78 19.58 -30.07
C HIS A 260 8.10 20.35 -30.11
N GLU A 261 8.78 20.51 -28.97
CA GLU A 261 10.07 21.20 -28.88
C GLU A 261 11.18 20.46 -29.60
N LEU A 262 11.26 19.12 -29.44
CA LEU A 262 12.19 18.28 -30.19
C LEU A 262 11.97 18.38 -31.70
N ASN A 263 10.71 18.40 -32.14
CA ASN A 263 10.38 18.56 -33.54
C ASN A 263 10.85 19.91 -34.11
N ASN A 264 10.68 20.99 -33.34
CA ASN A 264 11.15 22.32 -33.72
C ASN A 264 12.67 22.36 -33.91
N GLN A 265 13.43 21.69 -33.01
CA GLN A 265 14.88 21.60 -33.12
C GLN A 265 15.29 20.76 -34.35
N LEU A 266 14.58 19.64 -34.61
CA LEU A 266 14.83 18.81 -35.80
C LEU A 266 14.57 19.56 -37.11
N VAL A 267 13.51 20.36 -37.18
CA VAL A 267 13.22 21.20 -38.33
C VAL A 267 14.34 22.20 -38.58
N ALA A 268 14.83 22.85 -37.53
CA ALA A 268 15.95 23.79 -37.64
C ALA A 268 17.23 23.13 -38.14
N ILE A 269 17.57 21.94 -37.59
CA ILE A 269 18.73 21.13 -38.03
C ILE A 269 18.59 20.76 -39.51
N SER A 270 17.43 20.20 -39.89
CA SER A 270 17.16 19.76 -41.26
C SER A 270 17.24 20.90 -42.29
N ALA A 271 16.67 22.07 -41.95
CA ALA A 271 16.74 23.25 -42.81
C ALA A 271 18.18 23.72 -43.04
N ARG A 272 19.01 23.74 -41.97
CA ARG A 272 20.42 24.15 -42.09
C ARG A 272 21.28 23.10 -42.81
N ALA A 273 21.01 21.82 -42.61
CA ALA A 273 21.64 20.75 -43.37
C ALA A 273 21.32 20.82 -44.87
N GLN A 274 20.07 21.13 -45.24
CA GLN A 274 19.67 21.36 -46.63
C GLN A 274 20.36 22.54 -47.24
N MET A 275 20.53 23.65 -46.49
CA MET A 275 21.27 24.84 -46.93
C MET A 275 22.77 24.48 -47.18
N LEU A 276 23.41 23.72 -46.29
CA LEU A 276 24.76 23.22 -46.51
C LEU A 276 24.91 22.38 -47.78
N LEU A 277 23.96 21.49 -48.04
CA LEU A 277 23.96 20.67 -49.26
C LEU A 277 23.85 21.52 -50.51
N LYS A 278 22.95 22.54 -50.49
CA LYS A 278 22.77 23.47 -51.59
C LYS A 278 23.97 24.37 -51.79
N ASP A 279 24.64 24.82 -50.74
CA ASP A 279 25.89 25.61 -50.84
C ASP A 279 27.03 24.77 -51.41
N ALA A 280 27.11 23.47 -51.03
CA ALA A 280 28.05 22.54 -51.59
C ALA A 280 27.82 22.29 -53.09
N GLU A 281 26.58 22.13 -53.55
CA GLU A 281 26.23 22.00 -54.97
C GLU A 281 26.66 23.23 -55.78
N LYS A 282 26.55 24.42 -55.18
CA LYS A 282 26.93 25.70 -55.78
C LYS A 282 28.41 26.05 -55.59
N GLN A 283 29.18 25.22 -54.91
CA GLN A 283 30.55 25.50 -54.50
C GLN A 283 30.75 26.81 -53.77
N THR A 284 29.72 27.24 -52.98
CA THR A 284 29.73 28.45 -52.13
C THR A 284 29.79 28.06 -50.66
N PHE A 285 30.94 28.26 -50.03
CA PHE A 285 31.14 27.76 -48.64
C PHE A 285 31.19 28.87 -47.58
N ASP A 286 30.91 30.12 -47.93
CA ASP A 286 31.05 31.28 -47.03
C ASP A 286 30.17 31.15 -45.77
N ASN A 287 28.99 30.59 -45.91
CA ASN A 287 28.05 30.36 -44.81
C ASN A 287 28.16 28.99 -44.13
N ALA A 288 28.96 28.05 -44.65
CA ALA A 288 29.06 26.71 -44.17
C ALA A 288 29.42 26.60 -42.67
N PRO A 289 30.38 27.38 -42.13
CA PRO A 289 30.67 27.35 -40.71
C PRO A 289 29.50 27.78 -39.84
N ARG A 290 28.72 28.80 -40.30
CA ARG A 290 27.53 29.28 -39.58
C ARG A 290 26.41 28.24 -39.55
N HIS A 291 26.18 27.55 -40.67
CA HIS A 291 25.15 26.49 -40.74
C HIS A 291 25.55 25.28 -39.88
N ALA A 292 26.84 24.87 -39.93
CA ALA A 292 27.38 23.81 -39.10
C ALA A 292 27.26 24.14 -37.60
N GLN A 293 27.60 25.36 -37.21
CA GLN A 293 27.46 25.80 -35.82
C GLN A 293 26.03 25.74 -35.32
N ILE A 294 25.04 26.17 -36.12
CA ILE A 294 23.63 26.12 -35.74
C ILE A 294 23.18 24.66 -35.57
N ILE A 295 23.58 23.77 -36.48
CA ILE A 295 23.25 22.33 -36.37
C ILE A 295 23.83 21.75 -35.07
N PHE A 296 25.09 22.05 -34.77
CA PHE A 296 25.76 21.61 -33.56
C PHE A 296 25.04 22.10 -32.29
N ASP A 297 24.69 23.39 -32.23
CA ASP A 297 24.00 23.99 -31.09
C ASP A 297 22.60 23.38 -30.89
N GLN A 298 21.83 23.18 -31.97
CA GLN A 298 20.53 22.54 -31.90
C GLN A 298 20.62 21.08 -31.47
N SER A 299 21.61 20.32 -31.96
CA SER A 299 21.84 18.94 -31.55
C SER A 299 22.20 18.83 -30.07
N LYS A 300 23.01 19.76 -29.56
CA LYS A 300 23.33 19.88 -28.12
C LYS A 300 22.11 20.17 -27.27
N ARG A 301 21.23 21.11 -27.73
CA ARG A 301 19.94 21.39 -27.07
C ARG A 301 19.03 20.17 -27.01
N MET A 302 18.90 19.41 -28.11
CA MET A 302 18.14 18.15 -28.13
C MET A 302 18.68 17.13 -27.13
N GLY A 303 19.98 17.00 -27.01
CA GLY A 303 20.61 16.09 -26.02
C GLY A 303 20.23 16.45 -24.58
N VAL A 304 20.19 17.75 -24.27
CA VAL A 304 19.79 18.25 -22.94
C VAL A 304 18.28 18.00 -22.69
N LEU A 305 17.43 18.25 -23.68
CA LEU A 305 15.99 17.99 -23.61
C LEU A 305 15.70 16.51 -23.37
N ALA A 306 16.35 15.62 -24.15
CA ALA A 306 16.19 14.19 -24.02
C ALA A 306 16.65 13.67 -22.63
N LYS A 307 17.80 14.16 -22.16
CA LYS A 307 18.32 13.82 -20.83
C LYS A 307 17.39 14.32 -19.73
N GLY A 308 16.92 15.56 -19.80
CA GLY A 308 15.96 16.14 -18.84
C GLY A 308 14.68 15.33 -18.75
N LEU A 309 14.15 14.85 -19.90
CA LEU A 309 12.98 13.98 -19.93
C LEU A 309 13.25 12.61 -19.28
N MET A 310 14.40 12.01 -19.56
CA MET A 310 14.77 10.73 -18.96
C MET A 310 14.93 10.84 -17.44
N ASP A 311 15.59 11.89 -16.97
CA ASP A 311 15.77 12.14 -15.54
C ASP A 311 14.43 12.46 -14.86
N TYR A 312 13.57 13.24 -15.53
CA TYR A 312 12.22 13.52 -15.03
C TYR A 312 11.31 12.29 -14.98
N THR A 313 11.41 11.36 -15.91
CA THR A 313 10.57 10.13 -15.93
C THR A 313 11.09 9.02 -15.04
N ARG A 314 12.34 9.08 -14.58
CA ARG A 314 12.99 8.08 -13.74
C ARG A 314 12.37 8.08 -12.34
N SER A 315 11.55 7.06 -12.06
CA SER A 315 10.83 6.91 -10.78
C SER A 315 11.54 5.96 -9.80
N LYS A 316 12.59 5.27 -10.22
CA LYS A 316 13.25 4.25 -9.39
C LYS A 316 14.39 4.90 -8.61
N VAL A 317 14.22 4.96 -7.29
CA VAL A 317 15.20 5.50 -6.35
C VAL A 317 15.93 4.32 -5.73
N ASN A 318 17.26 4.29 -5.82
CA ASN A 318 18.08 3.28 -5.14
C ASN A 318 18.49 3.81 -3.76
N VAL A 319 17.67 3.48 -2.75
CA VAL A 319 17.81 4.02 -1.40
C VAL A 319 18.84 3.22 -0.60
N GLU A 320 20.02 3.82 -0.35
CA GLU A 320 21.10 3.25 0.44
C GLU A 320 21.50 4.20 1.60
N PRO A 321 22.14 3.70 2.67
CA PRO A 321 22.73 4.57 3.67
C PRO A 321 23.81 5.47 3.03
N MET A 322 23.73 6.77 3.28
CA MET A 322 24.60 7.79 2.67
C MET A 322 25.08 8.77 3.73
N ASP A 323 26.37 9.10 3.70
CA ASP A 323 26.95 10.25 4.41
C ASP A 323 26.68 11.51 3.59
N LEU A 324 25.73 12.33 4.06
CA LEU A 324 25.33 13.56 3.39
C LEU A 324 26.46 14.60 3.39
N ASN A 325 27.17 14.75 4.51
CA ASN A 325 28.25 15.72 4.63
C ASN A 325 29.45 15.37 3.72
N GLY A 326 29.81 14.10 3.69
CA GLY A 326 30.85 13.59 2.79
C GLY A 326 30.51 13.78 1.32
N MET A 327 29.23 13.51 0.96
CA MET A 327 28.73 13.73 -0.40
C MET A 327 28.74 15.22 -0.77
N LEU A 328 28.29 16.13 0.11
CA LEU A 328 28.31 17.58 -0.13
C LEU A 328 29.75 18.09 -0.32
N THR A 329 30.66 17.67 0.54
CA THR A 329 32.08 18.06 0.44
C THR A 329 32.67 17.64 -0.92
N SER A 330 32.50 16.38 -1.30
CA SER A 330 32.98 15.86 -2.58
C SER A 330 32.33 16.55 -3.79
N THR A 331 31.06 16.93 -3.67
CA THR A 331 30.34 17.66 -4.72
C THR A 331 30.87 19.09 -4.87
N ILE A 332 31.11 19.78 -3.76
CA ILE A 332 31.73 21.14 -3.77
C ILE A 332 33.11 21.09 -4.41
N ASP A 333 33.93 20.12 -4.03
CA ASP A 333 35.27 19.98 -4.60
C ASP A 333 35.24 19.66 -6.11
N PHE A 334 34.26 18.85 -6.52
CA PHE A 334 34.03 18.57 -7.94
C PHE A 334 33.66 19.81 -8.73
N VAL A 335 32.70 20.62 -8.25
CA VAL A 335 32.25 21.81 -9.00
C VAL A 335 33.28 22.94 -8.98
N LYS A 336 34.14 23.06 -7.96
CA LYS A 336 35.22 24.03 -7.91
C LYS A 336 36.18 23.95 -9.10
N SER A 337 36.32 22.79 -9.73
CA SER A 337 37.16 22.61 -10.93
C SER A 337 36.59 23.28 -12.18
N ASP A 338 35.29 23.59 -12.22
CA ASP A 338 34.63 24.23 -13.36
C ASP A 338 34.92 25.75 -13.38
N LYS A 339 35.19 26.30 -14.55
CA LYS A 339 35.50 27.71 -14.76
C LYS A 339 34.41 28.68 -14.26
N ARG A 340 33.17 28.27 -14.16
CA ARG A 340 32.03 29.06 -13.64
C ARG A 340 32.21 29.45 -12.19
N PHE A 341 32.91 28.61 -11.41
CA PHE A 341 33.15 28.84 -9.98
C PHE A 341 34.46 29.55 -9.68
N ARG A 342 35.17 29.99 -10.72
CA ARG A 342 36.43 30.76 -10.54
C ARG A 342 36.12 32.09 -9.85
N GLY A 343 36.74 32.33 -8.67
CA GLY A 343 36.47 33.51 -7.84
C GLY A 343 35.21 33.46 -6.98
N VAL A 344 34.56 32.32 -6.85
CA VAL A 344 33.46 32.09 -5.88
C VAL A 344 34.06 31.70 -4.53
N GLU A 345 33.69 32.41 -3.48
CA GLU A 345 34.04 32.07 -2.10
C GLU A 345 33.02 31.04 -1.56
N TRP A 346 33.49 30.04 -0.83
CA TRP A 346 32.65 28.99 -0.27
C TRP A 346 32.63 29.08 1.24
N GLU A 347 31.44 29.23 1.83
CA GLU A 347 31.21 29.21 3.27
C GLU A 347 30.51 27.89 3.64
N VAL A 348 31.28 26.90 4.15
CA VAL A 348 30.75 25.54 4.40
C VAL A 348 30.70 25.30 5.91
N GLN A 349 29.49 25.07 6.44
CA GLN A 349 29.22 24.79 7.85
C GLN A 349 28.36 23.52 7.94
N LEU A 350 29.04 22.38 8.04
CA LEU A 350 28.39 21.08 8.11
C LEU A 350 28.36 20.59 9.56
N ASP A 351 27.19 20.16 10.03
CA ASP A 351 26.96 19.58 11.35
C ASP A 351 27.71 18.24 11.47
N PRO A 352 28.78 18.13 12.29
CA PRO A 352 29.58 16.90 12.37
C PRO A 352 28.80 15.74 13.01
N GLU A 353 27.70 16.00 13.74
CA GLU A 353 26.86 14.99 14.39
C GLU A 353 25.68 14.53 13.51
N LEU A 354 25.59 15.02 12.25
CA LEU A 354 24.53 14.63 11.35
C LEU A 354 24.62 13.12 11.02
N PRO A 355 23.59 12.31 11.37
CA PRO A 355 23.62 10.89 11.07
C PRO A 355 23.50 10.60 9.57
N GLN A 356 23.89 9.39 9.16
CA GLN A 356 23.64 8.93 7.80
C GLN A 356 22.14 8.96 7.49
N ILE A 357 21.79 9.38 6.27
CA ILE A 357 20.44 9.36 5.74
C ILE A 357 20.29 8.20 4.74
N ARG A 358 19.07 7.79 4.49
CA ARG A 358 18.78 6.79 3.45
C ARG A 358 18.30 7.48 2.19
N ALA A 359 19.13 7.50 1.14
CA ALA A 359 18.85 8.20 -0.11
C ALA A 359 19.60 7.58 -1.30
N ASP A 360 19.23 7.97 -2.52
CA ASP A 360 20.02 7.71 -3.72
C ASP A 360 21.08 8.81 -3.86
N ALA A 361 22.32 8.47 -3.51
CA ALA A 361 23.44 9.41 -3.48
C ALA A 361 23.64 10.15 -4.82
N GLY A 362 23.49 9.44 -5.95
CA GLY A 362 23.65 10.04 -7.28
C GLY A 362 22.58 11.05 -7.62
N GLN A 363 21.33 10.76 -7.25
CA GLN A 363 20.22 11.69 -7.47
C GLN A 363 20.33 12.92 -6.56
N ILE A 364 20.65 12.76 -5.29
CA ILE A 364 20.84 13.87 -4.36
C ILE A 364 22.05 14.73 -4.75
N GLN A 365 23.17 14.11 -5.16
CA GLN A 365 24.32 14.83 -5.70
C GLN A 365 23.92 15.71 -6.90
N GLY A 366 23.10 15.17 -7.82
CA GLY A 366 22.56 15.90 -8.97
C GLY A 366 21.78 17.16 -8.58
N VAL A 367 21.00 17.10 -7.49
CA VAL A 367 20.29 18.28 -6.94
C VAL A 367 21.27 19.37 -6.56
N PHE A 368 22.30 19.05 -5.79
CA PHE A 368 23.28 20.06 -5.32
C PHE A 368 24.11 20.61 -6.46
N ILE A 369 24.56 19.79 -7.40
CA ILE A 369 25.25 20.29 -8.62
C ILE A 369 24.37 21.32 -9.33
N ASN A 370 23.08 21.02 -9.51
CA ASN A 370 22.15 21.93 -10.17
C ASN A 370 21.97 23.26 -9.40
N LEU A 371 21.83 23.22 -8.07
CA LEU A 371 21.72 24.42 -7.24
C LEU A 371 23.00 25.25 -7.30
N PHE A 372 24.15 24.63 -7.19
CA PHE A 372 25.44 25.34 -7.27
C PHE A 372 25.67 25.98 -8.65
N VAL A 373 25.36 25.27 -9.72
CA VAL A 373 25.43 25.81 -11.10
C VAL A 373 24.46 26.99 -11.28
N ASN A 374 23.26 26.90 -10.75
CA ASN A 374 22.29 27.99 -10.82
C ASN A 374 22.78 29.22 -10.04
N ALA A 375 23.39 29.02 -8.87
CA ALA A 375 24.00 30.08 -8.07
C ALA A 375 25.15 30.75 -8.82
N ALA A 376 26.09 29.96 -9.37
CA ALA A 376 27.24 30.49 -10.12
C ALA A 376 26.79 31.28 -11.36
N ASP A 377 25.81 30.75 -12.11
CA ASP A 377 25.26 31.44 -13.29
C ASP A 377 24.55 32.76 -12.91
N ALA A 378 23.83 32.79 -11.80
CA ALA A 378 23.15 33.98 -11.31
C ALA A 378 24.14 35.07 -10.88
N MET A 379 25.28 34.71 -10.32
CA MET A 379 26.34 35.62 -9.90
C MET A 379 27.29 36.02 -11.03
N GLY A 380 27.26 35.35 -12.20
CA GLY A 380 28.23 35.50 -13.28
C GLY A 380 28.39 36.92 -13.88
N ALA A 381 27.36 37.77 -13.72
CA ALA A 381 27.32 39.13 -14.26
C ALA A 381 27.56 40.23 -13.21
N GLN A 382 27.92 39.89 -11.97
CA GLN A 382 28.08 40.86 -10.88
C GLN A 382 29.53 41.17 -10.59
N GLU A 383 29.82 42.47 -10.37
CA GLU A 383 31.11 42.96 -9.90
C GLU A 383 31.31 42.77 -8.38
N ASN A 384 30.27 42.37 -7.66
CA ASN A 384 30.28 42.20 -6.21
C ASN A 384 30.85 40.83 -5.77
N ARG A 385 31.10 40.70 -4.46
CA ARG A 385 31.56 39.46 -3.81
C ARG A 385 30.63 38.31 -4.20
N ARG A 386 31.20 37.28 -4.79
CA ARG A 386 30.48 36.05 -5.21
C ARG A 386 30.70 35.00 -4.15
N SER A 387 29.66 34.64 -3.39
CA SER A 387 29.78 33.56 -2.40
C SER A 387 28.61 32.57 -2.45
N ILE A 388 28.91 31.32 -2.11
CA ILE A 388 27.91 30.26 -1.89
C ILE A 388 28.12 29.73 -0.48
N SER A 389 27.09 29.84 0.34
CA SER A 389 27.04 29.27 1.69
C SER A 389 26.29 27.95 1.68
N VAL A 390 26.85 26.92 2.34
CA VAL A 390 26.21 25.59 2.50
C VAL A 390 26.25 25.25 3.98
N ARG A 391 25.05 24.99 4.54
CA ARG A 391 24.90 24.60 5.96
C ARG A 391 24.09 23.33 6.06
N THR A 392 24.48 22.45 7.00
CA THR A 392 23.67 21.29 7.38
C THR A 392 23.37 21.32 8.86
N ARG A 393 22.20 20.81 9.24
CA ARG A 393 21.84 20.58 10.64
C ARG A 393 20.83 19.42 10.76
N LEU A 394 20.80 18.81 11.92
CA LEU A 394 19.76 17.86 12.28
C LEU A 394 18.53 18.59 12.86
N ASP A 395 17.32 18.36 12.32
CA ASP A 395 16.09 18.68 13.03
C ASP A 395 15.60 17.44 13.81
N PRO A 396 15.73 17.45 15.15
CA PRO A 396 15.32 16.29 15.95
C PRO A 396 13.79 16.11 16.02
N ARG A 397 12.99 17.16 15.75
CA ARG A 397 11.53 17.09 15.79
C ARG A 397 10.98 16.32 14.61
N THR A 398 11.46 16.65 13.41
CA THR A 398 11.04 16.01 12.16
C THR A 398 11.90 14.80 11.80
N ARG A 399 13.01 14.56 12.55
CA ARG A 399 14.01 13.53 12.23
C ARG A 399 14.51 13.65 10.79
N SER A 400 14.80 14.88 10.38
CA SER A 400 15.28 15.21 9.03
C SER A 400 16.64 15.90 9.08
N ALA A 401 17.43 15.65 8.05
CA ALA A 401 18.60 16.47 7.72
C ALA A 401 18.11 17.72 7.01
N GLU A 402 18.40 18.88 7.54
CA GLU A 402 18.15 20.16 6.91
C GLU A 402 19.40 20.68 6.26
N ILE A 403 19.29 21.10 5.02
CA ILE A 403 20.38 21.65 4.23
C ILE A 403 19.95 23.03 3.73
N GLU A 404 20.77 24.02 3.96
CA GLU A 404 20.62 25.37 3.44
C GLU A 404 21.70 25.66 2.41
N VAL A 405 21.30 26.12 1.23
CA VAL A 405 22.22 26.59 0.17
C VAL A 405 21.84 28.02 -0.17
N GLN A 406 22.74 28.96 0.05
CA GLN A 406 22.52 30.39 -0.20
C GLN A 406 23.59 30.96 -1.14
N ASP A 407 23.17 31.72 -2.13
CA ASP A 407 24.05 32.51 -2.99
C ASP A 407 23.92 34.01 -2.72
N THR A 408 24.86 34.80 -3.27
CA THR A 408 24.85 36.28 -3.22
C THR A 408 24.45 36.89 -4.55
N GLY A 409 23.68 36.18 -5.37
CA GLY A 409 23.20 36.63 -6.67
C GLY A 409 22.10 37.71 -6.58
N PRO A 410 21.45 38.04 -7.70
CA PRO A 410 20.41 39.07 -7.76
C PRO A 410 19.07 38.62 -7.12
N GLY A 411 18.99 37.36 -6.68
CA GLY A 411 17.74 36.74 -6.19
C GLY A 411 16.77 36.40 -7.30
N ILE A 412 15.56 36.00 -6.89
CA ILE A 412 14.48 35.57 -7.80
C ILE A 412 13.33 36.56 -7.68
N LYS A 413 12.80 37.04 -8.80
CA LYS A 413 11.66 37.94 -8.81
C LYS A 413 10.41 37.25 -8.26
N ARG A 414 9.57 37.95 -7.48
CA ARG A 414 8.36 37.41 -6.86
C ARG A 414 7.42 36.73 -7.86
N GLU A 415 7.29 37.28 -9.07
CA GLU A 415 6.46 36.71 -10.15
C GLU A 415 6.93 35.32 -10.63
N HIS A 416 8.21 34.99 -10.40
CA HIS A 416 8.81 33.70 -10.79
C HIS A 416 8.77 32.65 -9.70
N LEU A 417 8.62 33.04 -8.43
CA LEU A 417 8.66 32.12 -7.28
C LEU A 417 7.60 31.02 -7.36
N ALA A 418 6.39 31.35 -7.78
CA ALA A 418 5.29 30.39 -7.89
C ALA A 418 5.54 29.35 -9.00
N ARG A 419 6.34 29.69 -10.01
CA ARG A 419 6.53 28.90 -11.22
C ARG A 419 7.91 28.27 -11.35
N MET A 420 8.87 28.65 -10.49
CA MET A 420 10.28 28.26 -10.65
C MET A 420 10.53 26.73 -10.60
N PHE A 421 9.61 25.98 -10.01
CA PHE A 421 9.65 24.51 -9.98
C PHE A 421 8.80 23.87 -11.08
N GLU A 422 8.10 24.66 -11.90
CA GLU A 422 7.37 24.12 -13.05
C GLU A 422 8.36 23.59 -14.10
N PHE A 423 7.95 22.52 -14.75
CA PHE A 423 8.74 21.91 -15.82
C PHE A 423 8.87 22.86 -17.02
N MET A 424 10.08 22.98 -17.57
CA MET A 424 10.46 23.91 -18.65
C MET A 424 10.41 25.41 -18.29
N PHE A 425 10.20 25.78 -17.04
CA PHE A 425 10.25 27.18 -16.66
C PHE A 425 11.69 27.66 -16.56
N THR A 426 12.04 28.72 -17.28
CA THR A 426 13.35 29.34 -17.24
C THR A 426 13.26 30.84 -17.53
N THR A 427 14.13 31.61 -16.90
CA THR A 427 14.35 33.03 -17.19
C THR A 427 15.66 33.27 -17.93
N LYS A 428 16.47 32.20 -18.15
CA LYS A 428 17.76 32.27 -18.85
C LYS A 428 17.55 32.08 -20.35
N PRO A 429 18.19 32.89 -21.23
CA PRO A 429 18.06 32.74 -22.69
C PRO A 429 18.45 31.36 -23.21
N ASP A 430 19.48 30.75 -22.61
CA ASP A 430 19.97 29.41 -22.97
C ASP A 430 19.53 28.33 -21.96
N GLY A 431 18.63 28.67 -21.05
CA GLY A 431 18.12 27.74 -20.04
C GLY A 431 17.02 26.84 -20.59
N HIS A 432 16.98 25.57 -20.18
CA HIS A 432 15.99 24.58 -20.61
C HIS A 432 14.87 24.37 -19.59
N GLY A 433 14.96 24.98 -18.39
CA GLY A 433 13.92 24.91 -17.34
C GLY A 433 13.76 23.54 -16.65
N PHE A 434 14.72 22.61 -16.81
CA PHE A 434 14.62 21.29 -16.20
C PHE A 434 15.27 21.16 -14.82
N GLY A 435 16.26 22.01 -14.52
CA GLY A 435 17.10 21.83 -13.34
C GLY A 435 16.29 21.85 -12.05
N LEU A 436 15.59 22.97 -11.78
CA LEU A 436 14.84 23.13 -10.53
C LEU A 436 13.64 22.20 -10.42
N SER A 437 12.92 21.94 -11.52
CA SER A 437 11.79 20.99 -11.53
C SER A 437 12.25 19.56 -11.26
N THR A 438 13.39 19.14 -11.83
CA THR A 438 14.00 17.82 -11.54
C THR A 438 14.50 17.76 -10.10
N SER A 439 15.12 18.83 -9.58
CA SER A 439 15.58 18.90 -8.19
C SER A 439 14.41 18.79 -7.22
N HIS A 440 13.33 19.54 -7.43
CA HIS A 440 12.12 19.47 -6.62
C HIS A 440 11.56 18.05 -6.57
N ARG A 441 11.37 17.43 -7.74
CA ARG A 441 10.88 16.07 -7.84
C ARG A 441 11.79 15.03 -7.22
N THR A 442 13.12 15.20 -7.36
CA THR A 442 14.08 14.30 -6.72
C THR A 442 13.95 14.35 -5.21
N ILE A 443 13.85 15.53 -4.63
CA ILE A 443 13.66 15.69 -3.18
C ILE A 443 12.32 15.09 -2.73
N GLU A 444 11.24 15.34 -3.46
CA GLU A 444 9.92 14.72 -3.17
C GLU A 444 9.94 13.19 -3.25
N ASN A 445 10.63 12.61 -4.26
CA ASN A 445 10.77 11.16 -4.39
C ASN A 445 11.55 10.54 -3.22
N HIS A 446 12.37 11.33 -2.54
CA HIS A 446 13.08 10.94 -1.32
C HIS A 446 12.27 11.23 -0.04
N GLY A 447 10.99 11.65 -0.18
CA GLY A 447 10.14 12.02 0.95
C GLY A 447 10.54 13.35 1.59
N GLY A 448 11.36 14.15 0.94
CA GLY A 448 11.83 15.45 1.41
C GLY A 448 10.98 16.62 0.91
N ARG A 449 11.43 17.82 1.26
CA ARG A 449 10.86 19.08 0.80
C ARG A 449 11.97 20.04 0.39
N ILE A 450 11.77 20.81 -0.66
CA ILE A 450 12.63 21.95 -1.05
C ILE A 450 11.78 23.20 -1.12
N THR A 451 12.26 24.27 -0.49
CA THR A 451 11.65 25.60 -0.51
C THR A 451 12.72 26.65 -0.81
N VAL A 452 12.32 27.86 -1.13
CA VAL A 452 13.22 28.95 -1.40
C VAL A 452 12.74 30.23 -0.70
N ASP A 453 13.67 30.88 -0.01
CA ASP A 453 13.50 32.23 0.50
C ASP A 453 14.39 33.15 -0.31
N CYS A 454 13.84 34.20 -0.86
CA CYS A 454 14.63 35.19 -1.57
C CYS A 454 14.01 36.58 -1.48
N GLU A 455 14.91 37.55 -1.32
CA GLU A 455 14.59 38.97 -1.49
C GLU A 455 15.39 39.52 -2.67
N PRO A 456 14.77 40.35 -3.51
CA PRO A 456 15.47 40.93 -4.65
C PRO A 456 16.78 41.64 -4.22
N GLY A 457 17.92 41.28 -4.81
CA GLY A 457 19.20 41.83 -4.52
C GLY A 457 19.97 41.20 -3.33
N GLN A 458 19.37 40.22 -2.63
CA GLN A 458 19.99 39.53 -1.48
C GLN A 458 20.35 38.06 -1.75
N GLY A 459 20.30 37.64 -3.02
CA GLY A 459 20.55 36.25 -3.41
C GLY A 459 19.33 35.36 -3.25
N ALA A 460 19.52 34.06 -3.46
CA ALA A 460 18.50 33.04 -3.23
C ALA A 460 18.99 32.06 -2.16
N ARG A 461 18.08 31.67 -1.26
CA ARG A 461 18.33 30.71 -0.19
C ARG A 461 17.39 29.53 -0.35
N PHE A 462 17.94 28.39 -0.68
CA PHE A 462 17.22 27.14 -0.78
C PHE A 462 17.28 26.36 0.53
N HIS A 463 16.13 25.94 1.03
CA HIS A 463 16.00 25.07 2.19
C HIS A 463 15.55 23.69 1.73
N ILE A 464 16.30 22.68 2.10
CA ILE A 464 16.03 21.27 1.75
C ILE A 464 15.93 20.49 3.05
N ALA A 465 14.85 19.72 3.22
CA ALA A 465 14.67 18.79 4.32
C ALA A 465 14.59 17.36 3.76
N LEU A 466 15.44 16.46 4.24
CA LEU A 466 15.47 15.05 3.86
C LEU A 466 15.25 14.17 5.09
N PRO A 467 14.28 13.24 5.09
CA PRO A 467 14.07 12.35 6.22
C PRO A 467 15.24 11.38 6.39
N LEU A 468 15.67 11.12 7.63
CA LEU A 468 16.78 10.22 7.91
C LEU A 468 16.53 8.80 7.45
N SER A 469 15.27 8.33 7.55
CA SER A 469 14.86 6.96 7.25
C SER A 469 14.50 6.72 5.78
N GLY A 470 14.58 7.76 4.93
CA GLY A 470 14.27 7.65 3.50
C GLY A 470 12.78 7.82 3.18
N PRO A 471 12.39 7.62 1.91
CA PRO A 471 11.03 7.83 1.43
C PRO A 471 10.01 6.94 2.16
N GLY A 472 8.86 7.51 2.54
CA GLY A 472 7.77 6.80 3.25
C GLY A 472 7.77 6.93 4.78
N SER A 473 8.62 7.76 5.36
CA SER A 473 8.80 7.88 6.82
C SER A 473 8.12 9.10 7.48
N TRP A 474 7.38 9.87 6.75
CA TRP A 474 6.55 10.93 7.34
C TRP A 474 5.21 10.32 7.81
N HIS A 475 5.09 10.06 9.12
CA HIS A 475 3.83 9.76 9.81
C HIS A 475 3.50 10.88 10.77
#